data_f96bcd23a9ed5fd5f3072860df695e2d
#
_entry.id   f96bcd23a9ed5fd5f3072860df695e2d
#
_cell.length_a   1.000
_cell.length_b   1.000
_cell.length_c   1.000
_cell.angle_alpha   90.00
_cell.angle_beta   90.00
_cell.angle_gamma   90.00
#
_symmetry.space_group_name_H-M   'P 1'
#
loop_
_entity.id
_entity.type
_entity.pdbx_description
1 polymer ?
#
loop_
_entity_poly.entity_id
_entity_poly.type
_entity_poly.pdbx_seq_one_letter_code
_entity_poly.pdbx_strand_id
1 'polypeptide(L)'
;MHLGIEIGGTKLQLGIGLPTQTTLTKLERLDIDANAGAEGILEQIATTAPTLIEEYNVEKIGIGFGGPLDASQGIVTKSHQVEGWDNFPLGQWCQQQLARPTLMGNDCDVATLAEAKLGAGKDCRSVFYVTVGTGVGGG
;
A
#
# COMPACT_ATOMS: atom_id res chain seq x y z
N MET A 1 6.69 -6.60 13.76
CA MET A 1 5.46 -6.05 13.15
C MET A 1 5.68 -5.76 11.67
N HIS A 2 4.59 -5.60 10.88
CA HIS A 2 4.68 -5.15 9.49
C HIS A 2 3.94 -3.83 9.32
N LEU A 3 4.40 -2.98 8.41
CA LEU A 3 3.73 -1.77 7.98
C LEU A 3 3.08 -2.02 6.62
N GLY A 4 1.77 -1.83 6.53
CA GLY A 4 1.05 -1.74 5.28
C GLY A 4 0.87 -0.28 4.88
N ILE A 5 1.18 0.07 3.64
CA ILE A 5 0.95 1.41 3.06
C ILE A 5 -0.02 1.25 1.91
N GLU A 6 -1.20 1.84 2.00
CA GLU A 6 -2.18 1.89 0.92
C GLU A 6 -2.20 3.30 0.32
N ILE A 7 -1.94 3.37 -0.99
CA ILE A 7 -1.92 4.62 -1.75
C ILE A 7 -3.06 4.60 -2.75
N GLY A 8 -4.12 5.32 -2.43
CA GLY A 8 -5.26 5.56 -3.33
C GLY A 8 -5.18 6.91 -4.03
N GLY A 9 -6.27 7.34 -4.65
CA GLY A 9 -6.36 8.65 -5.27
C GLY A 9 -6.69 9.80 -4.32
N THR A 10 -7.28 9.50 -3.16
CA THR A 10 -7.75 10.51 -2.19
C THR A 10 -7.26 10.26 -0.78
N LYS A 11 -6.80 9.06 -0.49
CA LYS A 11 -6.38 8.62 0.85
C LYS A 11 -5.06 7.88 0.78
N LEU A 12 -4.21 8.19 1.74
CA LEU A 12 -3.02 7.45 2.11
C LEU A 12 -3.28 6.81 3.48
N GLN A 13 -3.08 5.51 3.59
CA GLN A 13 -3.26 4.80 4.85
C GLN A 13 -1.98 4.06 5.23
N LEU A 14 -1.58 4.16 6.50
CA LEU A 14 -0.45 3.45 7.07
C LEU A 14 -0.95 2.58 8.22
N GLY A 15 -0.90 1.27 8.04
CA GLY A 15 -1.42 0.30 9.01
C GLY A 15 -0.32 -0.57 9.61
N ILE A 16 -0.30 -0.70 10.92
CA ILE A 16 0.60 -1.61 11.65
C ILE A 16 -0.15 -2.86 12.07
N GLY A 17 0.40 -4.01 11.77
CA GLY A 17 -0.21 -5.29 12.14
C GLY A 17 0.77 -6.45 12.13
N LEU A 18 0.28 -7.61 12.57
CA LEU A 18 0.96 -8.89 12.44
C LEU A 18 0.48 -9.58 11.15
N PRO A 19 1.38 -10.26 10.41
CA PRO A 19 1.04 -10.88 9.13
C PRO A 19 0.05 -12.06 9.24
N THR A 20 -0.26 -12.49 10.46
CA THR A 20 -1.16 -13.61 10.75
C THR A 20 -2.49 -13.17 11.37
N GLN A 21 -2.73 -11.87 11.51
CA GLN A 21 -3.93 -11.32 12.15
C GLN A 21 -4.69 -10.41 11.19
N THR A 22 -6.01 -10.35 11.39
CA THR A 22 -6.91 -9.48 10.62
C THR A 22 -7.11 -8.11 11.25
N THR A 23 -6.66 -7.93 12.49
CA THR A 23 -6.78 -6.66 13.22
C THR A 23 -5.48 -5.86 13.14
N LEU A 24 -5.60 -4.58 12.88
CA LEU A 24 -4.48 -3.66 12.93
C LEU A 24 -4.24 -3.19 14.37
N THR A 25 -2.97 -3.08 14.75
CA THR A 25 -2.55 -2.48 16.03
C THR A 25 -2.69 -0.97 15.99
N LYS A 26 -2.38 -0.37 14.84
CA LYS A 26 -2.45 1.07 14.60
C LYS A 26 -2.87 1.32 13.16
N LEU A 27 -3.61 2.39 12.93
CA LEU A 27 -3.96 2.88 11.60
C LEU A 27 -3.90 4.40 11.58
N GLU A 28 -3.04 4.93 10.71
CA GLU A 28 -3.02 6.35 10.35
C GLU A 28 -3.68 6.54 8.98
N ARG A 29 -4.50 7.58 8.87
CA ARG A 29 -5.18 7.97 7.63
C ARG A 29 -4.90 9.40 7.32
N LEU A 30 -4.39 9.66 6.13
CA LEU A 30 -4.04 10.98 5.64
C LEU A 30 -4.83 11.26 4.37
N ASP A 31 -5.28 12.50 4.23
CA ASP A 31 -5.89 12.97 2.99
C ASP A 31 -4.79 13.31 1.98
N ILE A 32 -5.01 12.91 0.73
CA ILE A 32 -4.11 13.23 -0.37
C ILE A 32 -4.58 14.53 -1.02
N ASP A 33 -3.68 15.51 -1.13
CA ASP A 33 -3.84 16.64 -2.04
C ASP A 33 -3.35 16.23 -3.43
N ALA A 34 -4.27 16.00 -4.35
CA ALA A 34 -3.93 15.61 -5.72
C ALA A 34 -3.09 16.68 -6.46
N ASN A 35 -3.18 17.95 -6.05
CA ASN A 35 -2.38 19.02 -6.64
C ASN A 35 -0.90 18.97 -6.21
N ALA A 36 -0.61 18.36 -5.07
CA ALA A 36 0.77 18.13 -4.63
C ALA A 36 1.44 16.95 -5.36
N GLY A 37 0.68 16.21 -6.15
CA GLY A 37 1.20 15.10 -6.94
C GLY A 37 1.77 13.95 -6.10
N ALA A 38 2.54 13.11 -6.76
CA ALA A 38 3.26 12.00 -6.11
C ALA A 38 4.22 12.49 -5.02
N GLU A 39 4.84 13.65 -5.22
CA GLU A 39 5.80 14.23 -4.28
C GLU A 39 5.16 14.50 -2.91
N GLY A 40 3.94 15.05 -2.88
CA GLY A 40 3.20 15.27 -1.63
C GLY A 40 2.91 13.96 -0.88
N ILE A 41 2.58 12.88 -1.60
CA ILE A 41 2.35 11.56 -1.00
C ILE A 41 3.66 10.98 -0.44
N LEU A 42 4.75 11.10 -1.20
CA LEU A 42 6.08 10.65 -0.77
C LEU A 42 6.54 11.39 0.50
N GLU A 43 6.30 12.69 0.57
CA GLU A 43 6.59 13.50 1.77
C GLU A 43 5.76 13.04 2.98
N GLN A 44 4.47 12.79 2.80
CA GLN A 44 3.61 12.25 3.86
C GLN A 44 4.13 10.90 4.37
N ILE A 45 4.54 9.99 3.48
CA ILE A 45 5.13 8.70 3.86
C ILE A 45 6.44 8.91 4.62
N ALA A 46 7.35 9.73 4.08
CA ALA A 46 8.65 10.01 4.69
C ALA A 46 8.55 10.65 6.07
N THR A 47 7.49 11.42 6.33
CA THR A 47 7.25 12.08 7.62
C THR A 47 6.59 11.13 8.63
N THR A 48 5.62 10.32 8.19
CA THR A 48 4.78 9.52 9.10
C THR A 48 5.37 8.14 9.40
N ALA A 49 5.91 7.47 8.37
CA ALA A 49 6.34 6.07 8.52
C ALA A 49 7.52 5.86 9.49
N PRO A 50 8.54 6.74 9.58
CA PRO A 50 9.67 6.51 10.48
C PRO A 50 9.25 6.36 11.95
N THR A 51 8.34 7.19 12.44
CA THR A 51 7.82 7.11 13.80
C THR A 51 7.12 5.77 14.06
N LEU A 52 6.29 5.32 13.12
CA LEU A 52 5.61 4.02 13.22
C LEU A 52 6.60 2.85 13.18
N ILE A 53 7.64 2.96 12.36
CA ILE A 53 8.67 1.92 12.22
C ILE A 53 9.42 1.74 13.55
N GLU A 54 9.79 2.83 14.21
CA GLU A 54 10.51 2.79 15.49
C GLU A 54 9.60 2.33 16.63
N GLU A 55 8.42 2.94 16.75
CA GLU A 55 7.48 2.64 17.85
C GLU A 55 7.04 1.17 17.87
N TYR A 56 6.79 0.59 16.68
CA TYR A 56 6.25 -0.77 16.56
C TYR A 56 7.28 -1.81 16.13
N ASN A 57 8.56 -1.48 16.04
CA ASN A 57 9.61 -2.39 15.60
C ASN A 57 9.26 -3.09 14.28
N VAL A 58 8.94 -2.30 13.26
CA VAL A 58 8.54 -2.80 11.94
C VAL A 58 9.72 -3.50 11.26
N GLU A 59 9.50 -4.70 10.75
CA GLU A 59 10.51 -5.50 10.07
C GLU A 59 10.40 -5.42 8.54
N LYS A 60 9.18 -5.29 8.02
CA LYS A 60 8.89 -5.32 6.58
C LYS A 60 7.77 -4.35 6.24
N ILE A 61 7.77 -3.89 4.99
CA ILE A 61 6.77 -2.99 4.43
C ILE A 61 6.06 -3.67 3.25
N GLY A 62 4.74 -3.57 3.22
CA GLY A 62 3.91 -3.92 2.07
C GLY A 62 3.20 -2.69 1.54
N ILE A 63 3.21 -2.49 0.22
CA ILE A 63 2.53 -1.35 -0.43
C ILE A 63 1.40 -1.89 -1.30
N GLY A 64 0.18 -1.38 -1.11
CA GLY A 64 -0.94 -1.47 -2.03
C GLY A 64 -1.10 -0.18 -2.80
N PHE A 65 -0.94 -0.21 -4.11
CA PHE A 65 -1.04 0.99 -4.96
C PHE A 65 -2.27 0.91 -5.87
N GLY A 66 -3.09 1.95 -5.83
CA GLY A 66 -4.33 2.08 -6.62
C GLY A 66 -4.08 2.48 -8.07
N GLY A 67 -3.41 1.65 -8.83
CA GLY A 67 -3.11 1.88 -10.24
C GLY A 67 -2.23 0.79 -10.86
N PRO A 68 -1.95 0.89 -12.18
CA PRO A 68 -1.09 -0.07 -12.86
C PRO A 68 0.37 0.05 -12.39
N LEU A 69 0.98 -1.11 -12.15
CA LEU A 69 2.36 -1.22 -11.66
C LEU A 69 3.03 -2.51 -12.16
N ASP A 70 4.35 -2.54 -12.14
CA ASP A 70 5.15 -3.75 -12.24
C ASP A 70 5.60 -4.16 -10.84
N ALA A 71 4.88 -5.12 -10.24
CA ALA A 71 5.19 -5.62 -8.90
C ALA A 71 6.57 -6.28 -8.82
N SER A 72 7.04 -6.89 -9.91
CA SER A 72 8.31 -7.60 -9.94
C SER A 72 9.51 -6.66 -9.87
N GLN A 73 9.37 -5.46 -10.40
CA GLN A 73 10.39 -4.42 -10.39
C GLN A 73 10.13 -3.34 -9.31
N GLY A 74 8.95 -3.34 -8.71
CA GLY A 74 8.57 -2.32 -7.73
C GLY A 74 8.34 -0.93 -8.34
N ILE A 75 7.85 -0.89 -9.60
CA ILE A 75 7.68 0.34 -10.39
C ILE A 75 6.19 0.63 -10.60
N VAL A 76 5.75 1.83 -10.26
CA VAL A 76 4.44 2.35 -10.70
C VAL A 76 4.57 2.74 -12.16
N THR A 77 3.77 2.15 -13.06
CA THR A 77 3.85 2.46 -14.49
C THR A 77 3.14 3.77 -14.81
N LYS A 78 1.99 3.99 -14.22
CA LYS A 78 1.21 5.23 -14.39
C LYS A 78 0.18 5.38 -13.27
N SER A 79 -0.23 6.63 -13.00
CA SER A 79 -1.46 6.91 -12.24
C SER A 79 -2.39 7.80 -13.07
N HIS A 80 -3.69 7.54 -13.00
CA HIS A 80 -4.72 8.35 -13.64
C HIS A 80 -5.35 9.37 -12.68
N GLN A 81 -4.99 9.31 -11.41
CA GLN A 81 -5.61 10.12 -10.35
C GLN A 81 -4.66 11.18 -9.78
N VAL A 82 -3.36 10.87 -9.75
CA VAL A 82 -2.32 11.74 -9.17
C VAL A 82 -1.13 11.76 -10.13
N GLU A 83 -0.68 12.95 -10.49
CA GLU A 83 0.49 13.13 -11.37
C GLU A 83 1.81 12.79 -10.68
N GLY A 84 2.85 12.52 -11.48
CA GLY A 84 4.22 12.29 -10.99
C GLY A 84 4.58 10.82 -10.70
N TRP A 85 3.70 9.88 -11.01
CA TRP A 85 3.96 8.44 -10.80
C TRP A 85 4.52 7.72 -12.03
N ASP A 86 4.69 8.39 -13.19
CA ASP A 86 5.08 7.73 -14.43
C ASP A 86 6.46 7.06 -14.32
N ASN A 87 6.47 5.72 -14.40
CA ASN A 87 7.66 4.87 -14.24
C ASN A 87 8.45 5.10 -12.94
N PHE A 88 7.75 5.46 -11.86
CA PHE A 88 8.38 5.77 -10.58
C PHE A 88 8.74 4.49 -9.81
N PRO A 89 10.02 4.33 -9.37
CA PRO A 89 10.50 3.14 -8.66
C PRO A 89 10.12 3.18 -7.16
N LEU A 90 8.83 3.15 -6.87
CA LEU A 90 8.26 3.33 -5.52
C LEU A 90 8.80 2.31 -4.51
N GLY A 91 8.92 1.04 -4.92
CA GLY A 91 9.45 -0.02 -4.06
C GLY A 91 10.89 0.27 -3.62
N GLN A 92 11.75 0.67 -4.56
CA GLN A 92 13.14 1.03 -4.27
C GLN A 92 13.21 2.30 -3.41
N TRP A 93 12.42 3.30 -3.74
CA TRP A 93 12.34 4.54 -2.98
C TRP A 93 11.96 4.27 -1.51
N CYS A 94 10.90 3.52 -1.26
CA CYS A 94 10.49 3.16 0.10
C CYS A 94 11.59 2.39 0.83
N GLN A 95 12.21 1.41 0.19
CA GLN A 95 13.28 0.63 0.81
C GLN A 95 14.48 1.51 1.21
N GLN A 96 14.84 2.49 0.38
CA GLN A 96 15.94 3.42 0.67
C GLN A 96 15.57 4.41 1.77
N GLN A 97 14.39 5.01 1.70
CA GLN A 97 13.94 6.03 2.67
C GLN A 97 13.65 5.45 4.05
N LEU A 98 13.07 4.26 4.12
CA LEU A 98 12.59 3.67 5.36
C LEU A 98 13.50 2.54 5.88
N ALA A 99 14.56 2.20 5.16
CA ALA A 99 15.55 1.17 5.52
C ALA A 99 14.91 -0.18 5.92
N ARG A 100 13.85 -0.58 5.22
CA ARG A 100 13.14 -1.86 5.44
C ARG A 100 12.86 -2.56 4.13
N PRO A 101 12.94 -3.90 4.10
CA PRO A 101 12.52 -4.68 2.93
C PRO A 101 11.09 -4.34 2.55
N THR A 102 10.88 -3.99 1.28
CA THR A 102 9.60 -3.50 0.78
C THR A 102 9.15 -4.35 -0.40
N LEU A 103 7.89 -4.76 -0.38
CA LEU A 103 7.18 -5.38 -1.51
C LEU A 103 5.96 -4.53 -1.84
N MET A 104 5.52 -4.57 -3.09
CA MET A 104 4.32 -3.86 -3.51
C MET A 104 3.47 -4.67 -4.47
N GLY A 105 2.19 -4.34 -4.53
CA GLY A 105 1.23 -4.90 -5.45
C GLY A 105 0.10 -3.92 -5.73
N ASN A 106 -0.75 -4.25 -6.71
CA ASN A 106 -1.97 -3.50 -6.92
C ASN A 106 -2.87 -3.60 -5.67
N ASP A 107 -3.60 -2.55 -5.33
CA ASP A 107 -4.44 -2.48 -4.14
C ASP A 107 -5.50 -3.60 -4.09
N CYS A 108 -6.16 -3.89 -5.22
CA CYS A 108 -7.14 -4.97 -5.31
C CYS A 108 -6.48 -6.35 -5.19
N ASP A 109 -5.31 -6.55 -5.79
CA ASP A 109 -4.59 -7.83 -5.72
C ASP A 109 -4.14 -8.11 -4.28
N VAL A 110 -3.60 -7.12 -3.57
CA VAL A 110 -3.17 -7.31 -2.18
C VAL A 110 -4.37 -7.50 -1.24
N ALA A 111 -5.50 -6.82 -1.50
CA ALA A 111 -6.75 -7.05 -0.76
C ALA A 111 -7.28 -8.47 -1.01
N THR A 112 -7.26 -8.94 -2.26
CA THR A 112 -7.64 -10.32 -2.62
C THR A 112 -6.78 -11.33 -1.90
N LEU A 113 -5.46 -11.12 -1.89
CA LEU A 113 -4.53 -11.99 -1.18
C LEU A 113 -4.81 -12.03 0.33
N ALA A 114 -5.12 -10.88 0.93
CA ALA A 114 -5.46 -10.79 2.36
C ALA A 114 -6.75 -11.56 2.66
N GLU A 115 -7.80 -11.39 1.86
CA GLU A 115 -9.06 -12.13 2.00
C GLU A 115 -8.88 -13.65 1.79
N ALA A 116 -8.06 -14.05 0.83
CA ALA A 116 -7.76 -15.45 0.58
C ALA A 116 -6.95 -16.11 1.71
N LYS A 117 -6.11 -15.36 2.40
CA LYS A 117 -5.24 -15.90 3.46
C LYS A 117 -5.87 -15.82 4.84
N LEU A 118 -6.54 -14.74 5.16
CA LEU A 118 -6.96 -14.40 6.51
C LEU A 118 -8.44 -14.05 6.63
N GLY A 119 -9.12 -13.74 5.53
CA GLY A 119 -10.48 -13.23 5.49
C GLY A 119 -11.52 -14.25 5.05
N ALA A 120 -12.56 -13.75 4.40
CA ALA A 120 -13.73 -14.54 3.97
C ALA A 120 -13.38 -15.61 2.92
N GLY A 121 -12.29 -15.43 2.18
CA GLY A 121 -11.82 -16.40 1.18
C GLY A 121 -10.90 -17.48 1.72
N LYS A 122 -10.62 -17.51 3.04
CA LYS A 122 -9.81 -18.55 3.67
C LYS A 122 -10.41 -19.93 3.40
N ASP A 123 -9.55 -20.87 3.04
CA ASP A 123 -9.89 -22.24 2.69
C ASP A 123 -10.70 -22.39 1.38
N CYS A 124 -10.96 -21.31 0.64
CA CYS A 124 -11.51 -21.36 -0.70
C CYS A 124 -10.45 -21.74 -1.73
N ARG A 125 -10.85 -22.52 -2.76
CA ARG A 125 -9.96 -22.91 -3.86
C ARG A 125 -9.59 -21.74 -4.76
N SER A 126 -10.51 -20.79 -4.90
CA SER A 126 -10.34 -19.57 -5.69
C SER A 126 -11.10 -18.44 -5.00
N VAL A 127 -10.54 -17.25 -5.03
CA VAL A 127 -11.14 -16.02 -4.50
C VAL A 127 -11.14 -14.99 -5.60
N PHE A 128 -12.25 -14.31 -5.75
CA PHE A 128 -12.37 -13.13 -6.58
C PHE A 128 -12.89 -11.98 -5.72
N TYR A 129 -12.10 -10.91 -5.64
CA TYR A 129 -12.43 -9.73 -4.85
C TYR A 129 -12.87 -8.60 -5.78
N VAL A 130 -13.95 -7.93 -5.41
CA VAL A 130 -14.46 -6.75 -6.13
C VAL A 130 -14.55 -5.59 -5.17
N THR A 131 -13.98 -4.46 -5.56
CA THR A 131 -14.15 -3.19 -4.87
C THR A 131 -14.98 -2.23 -5.73
N VAL A 132 -15.88 -1.50 -5.09
CA VAL A 132 -16.73 -0.47 -5.71
C VAL A 132 -16.61 0.79 -4.88
N GLY A 133 -16.00 1.83 -5.47
CA GLY A 133 -15.80 3.13 -4.83
C GLY A 133 -15.85 4.23 -5.91
N THR A 134 -14.86 5.11 -5.96
CA THR A 134 -14.71 6.08 -7.06
C THR A 134 -14.55 5.38 -8.41
N GLY A 135 -13.97 4.18 -8.41
CA GLY A 135 -13.90 3.27 -9.53
C GLY A 135 -14.39 1.88 -9.16
N VAL A 136 -14.32 0.96 -10.10
CA VAL A 136 -14.54 -0.48 -9.88
C VAL A 136 -13.22 -1.19 -10.14
N GLY A 137 -12.79 -1.99 -9.17
CA GLY A 137 -11.57 -2.78 -9.27
C GLY A 137 -11.82 -4.23 -8.89
N GLY A 138 -10.89 -5.12 -9.22
CA GLY A 138 -10.93 -6.53 -8.85
C GLY A 138 -9.53 -7.13 -8.82
N GLY A 139 -9.43 -8.22 -8.08
CA GLY A 139 -8.22 -9.02 -7.95
C GLY A 139 -8.54 -10.48 -7.72
#